data_c4c6658b420ac11789e1cf75123f6c61
#
_entry.id   c4c6658b420ac11789e1cf75123f6c61
#
_cell.length_a   1.000
_cell.length_b   1.000
_cell.length_c   1.000
_cell.angle_alpha   90.00
_cell.angle_beta   90.00
_cell.angle_gamma   90.00
#
_symmetry.space_group_name_H-M   'P 1'
#
loop_
_entity.id
_entity.type
_entity.pdbx_description
1 polymer ?
#
loop_
_entity_poly.entity_id
_entity_poly.type
_entity_poly.pdbx_seq_one_letter_code
_entity_poly.pdbx_strand_id
1 'polypeptide(L)'
;MKQETKCLHSGYVPKNGEPRQMPIYQSTTFKYDSSDTMGRLFDLEDSGYFYTRLQNPSNDMTAAKIADLEGGVAAMLTSSGQAANFFALFNICETGSHIVASSAIYGGTYNLLGVTMKKMGIDVTFVDQNLPEEELAKAFKPNTRAMFGETITNPTVSVLDIEKFARLAHSHGVPLIVDNTFATPVNCQPIKWGADIVTHSTTKYMDGHGVSVGGAIVDSGNFDWLKYADKYPGLTTPDDSYHGIVYAEKFGKLGYITKATSQLMRDLGSIQSPQNAFYVMNGLESLHVRMERHCKNALEIARFLKANDKVAWVDYPDLEDDKYHALAEKYLPNGSCGVLSFAVKGGRDCAVKFMDSLRLCDIETHVADAKTCILHPASHTHRQMTDEQLIEAGVAPDLIRLSVGLENVDDLIADISQALDKI
;
A
#
# COMPACT_ATOMS: atom_id res chain seq x y z
N MET A 1 6.66 14.62 -17.13
CA MET A 1 7.28 13.36 -17.62
C MET A 1 6.24 12.25 -17.58
N LYS A 2 6.36 11.22 -18.45
CA LYS A 2 5.55 10.00 -18.37
C LYS A 2 6.08 9.09 -17.26
N GLN A 3 5.27 8.12 -16.85
CA GLN A 3 5.52 7.28 -15.68
C GLN A 3 6.86 6.53 -15.76
N GLU A 4 7.19 5.97 -16.92
CA GLU A 4 8.43 5.23 -17.17
C GLU A 4 9.67 6.13 -16.97
N THR A 5 9.58 7.38 -17.45
CA THR A 5 10.66 8.38 -17.27
C THR A 5 10.78 8.82 -15.81
N LYS A 6 9.64 8.94 -15.09
CA LYS A 6 9.63 9.27 -13.67
C LYS A 6 10.30 8.18 -12.83
N CYS A 7 10.06 6.90 -13.13
CA CYS A 7 10.76 5.79 -12.48
C CYS A 7 12.27 5.99 -12.45
N LEU A 8 12.85 6.54 -13.53
CA LEU A 8 14.29 6.71 -13.67
C LEU A 8 14.80 8.06 -13.11
N HIS A 9 14.04 9.14 -13.28
CA HIS A 9 14.56 10.50 -13.11
C HIS A 9 13.97 11.30 -11.95
N SER A 10 12.88 10.86 -11.33
CA SER A 10 12.29 11.58 -10.19
C SER A 10 13.03 11.31 -8.87
N GLY A 11 12.87 12.21 -7.92
CA GLY A 11 13.39 12.12 -6.56
C GLY A 11 14.81 12.60 -6.39
N TYR A 12 15.78 12.01 -7.08
CA TYR A 12 17.18 12.43 -7.05
C TYR A 12 17.61 13.02 -8.39
N VAL A 13 18.07 14.26 -8.36
CA VAL A 13 18.62 14.96 -9.55
C VAL A 13 20.04 15.42 -9.22
N PRO A 14 21.08 14.70 -9.69
CA PRO A 14 22.46 15.05 -9.40
C PRO A 14 22.87 16.37 -10.05
N LYS A 15 23.63 17.18 -9.32
CA LYS A 15 24.29 18.39 -9.82
C LYS A 15 25.64 18.04 -10.45
N ASN A 16 26.28 19.04 -11.04
CA ASN A 16 27.61 18.86 -11.64
C ASN A 16 28.62 18.35 -10.62
N GLY A 17 29.23 17.18 -10.89
CA GLY A 17 30.21 16.54 -10.02
C GLY A 17 29.62 15.68 -8.90
N GLU A 18 28.29 15.60 -8.76
CA GLU A 18 27.64 14.70 -7.80
C GLU A 18 27.51 13.27 -8.36
N PRO A 19 27.40 12.26 -7.48
CA PRO A 19 27.19 10.88 -7.90
C PRO A 19 25.92 10.74 -8.76
N ARG A 20 25.99 9.90 -9.79
CA ARG A 20 24.81 9.60 -10.61
C ARG A 20 23.72 8.89 -9.79
N GLN A 21 24.12 7.95 -8.93
CA GLN A 21 23.21 7.24 -8.02
C GLN A 21 23.03 8.03 -6.73
N MET A 22 21.83 7.94 -6.17
CA MET A 22 21.48 8.57 -4.89
C MET A 22 22.46 8.13 -3.79
N PRO A 23 23.12 9.06 -3.08
CA PRO A 23 23.99 8.72 -1.95
C PRO A 23 23.21 8.14 -0.77
N ILE A 24 23.84 7.24 -0.01
CA ILE A 24 23.31 6.76 1.26
C ILE A 24 23.87 7.67 2.38
N TYR A 25 23.01 8.47 3.00
CA TYR A 25 23.37 9.32 4.12
C TYR A 25 23.24 8.54 5.43
N GLN A 26 24.27 7.75 5.73
CA GLN A 26 24.32 6.92 6.95
C GLN A 26 24.82 7.74 8.14
N SER A 27 23.96 8.65 8.64
CA SER A 27 24.26 9.52 9.78
C SER A 27 23.05 9.62 10.70
N THR A 28 23.28 9.69 12.01
CA THR A 28 22.20 9.94 12.99
C THR A 28 21.84 11.42 13.08
N THR A 29 22.84 12.31 12.93
CA THR A 29 22.71 13.75 13.12
C THR A 29 23.50 14.52 12.06
N PHE A 30 23.26 15.82 11.98
CA PHE A 30 23.87 16.72 11.01
C PHE A 30 24.50 17.91 11.73
N LYS A 31 25.53 18.52 11.14
CA LYS A 31 26.26 19.67 11.70
C LYS A 31 25.60 20.98 11.27
N TYR A 32 25.59 21.95 12.18
CA TYR A 32 25.12 23.31 11.93
C TYR A 32 26.24 24.31 12.21
N ASP A 33 26.17 25.49 11.56
CA ASP A 33 27.13 26.55 11.72
C ASP A 33 26.77 27.50 12.85
N SER A 34 25.51 27.53 13.31
CA SER A 34 25.06 28.37 14.43
C SER A 34 23.92 27.68 15.23
N SER A 35 23.81 28.08 16.53
CA SER A 35 22.69 27.69 17.38
C SER A 35 21.35 28.21 16.86
N ASP A 36 21.35 29.42 16.26
CA ASP A 36 20.16 30.05 15.70
C ASP A 36 19.60 29.22 14.52
N THR A 37 20.46 28.78 13.57
CA THR A 37 20.04 27.90 12.47
C THR A 37 19.43 26.60 12.99
N MET A 38 20.04 26.00 14.01
CA MET A 38 19.52 24.79 14.62
C MET A 38 18.14 25.06 15.30
N GLY A 39 17.99 26.17 16.01
CA GLY A 39 16.73 26.55 16.63
C GLY A 39 15.59 26.68 15.62
N ARG A 40 15.79 27.40 14.51
CA ARG A 40 14.79 27.58 13.46
C ARG A 40 14.36 26.28 12.80
N LEU A 41 15.26 25.29 12.67
CA LEU A 41 14.89 23.96 12.18
C LEU A 41 13.96 23.24 13.14
N PHE A 42 14.23 23.32 14.46
CA PHE A 42 13.36 22.74 15.49
C PHE A 42 11.99 23.44 15.58
N ASP A 43 11.92 24.73 15.28
CA ASP A 43 10.69 25.53 15.27
C ASP A 43 9.92 25.41 13.94
N LEU A 44 10.39 24.55 13.01
CA LEU A 44 9.81 24.39 11.68
C LEU A 44 9.72 25.71 10.89
N GLU A 45 10.66 26.63 11.11
CA GLU A 45 10.81 27.90 10.40
C GLU A 45 11.71 27.74 9.17
N ASP A 46 12.74 26.89 9.27
CA ASP A 46 13.63 26.53 8.17
C ASP A 46 13.44 25.06 7.77
N SER A 47 13.85 24.73 6.54
CA SER A 47 13.93 23.37 6.04
C SER A 47 15.36 22.85 6.12
N GLY A 48 15.53 21.59 6.55
CA GLY A 48 16.83 20.96 6.64
C GLY A 48 16.81 19.70 7.51
N TYR A 49 17.98 19.09 7.68
CA TYR A 49 18.13 17.84 8.40
C TYR A 49 18.84 18.09 9.73
N PHE A 50 18.32 17.53 10.82
CA PHE A 50 18.97 17.59 12.12
C PHE A 50 19.07 16.22 12.81
N TYR A 51 18.12 15.34 12.59
CA TYR A 51 18.13 14.00 13.16
C TYR A 51 17.42 13.00 12.26
N THR A 52 18.09 11.91 11.91
CA THR A 52 17.62 10.94 10.93
C THR A 52 16.29 10.28 11.30
N ARG A 53 15.91 10.18 12.60
CA ARG A 53 14.59 9.67 13.00
C ARG A 53 13.44 10.50 12.40
N LEU A 54 13.60 11.79 12.20
CA LEU A 54 12.58 12.62 11.58
C LEU A 54 12.73 12.62 10.07
N GLN A 55 13.94 12.99 9.58
CA GLN A 55 14.22 13.16 8.17
C GLN A 55 15.67 12.78 7.84
N ASN A 56 15.86 12.24 6.65
CA ASN A 56 17.18 11.89 6.11
C ASN A 56 17.18 12.13 4.60
N PRO A 57 18.25 12.70 4.02
CA PRO A 57 18.31 12.99 2.59
C PRO A 57 17.98 11.80 1.68
N SER A 58 18.48 10.59 2.00
CA SER A 58 18.18 9.38 1.22
C SER A 58 16.70 9.02 1.28
N ASN A 59 16.09 9.11 2.46
CA ASN A 59 14.68 8.83 2.64
C ASN A 59 13.81 9.83 1.87
N ASP A 60 14.15 11.11 1.94
CA ASP A 60 13.38 12.18 1.29
C ASP A 60 13.48 12.11 -0.23
N MET A 61 14.64 11.77 -0.79
CA MET A 61 14.81 11.56 -2.23
C MET A 61 13.94 10.39 -2.73
N THR A 62 13.89 9.28 -1.99
CA THR A 62 13.06 8.13 -2.33
C THR A 62 11.58 8.45 -2.15
N ALA A 63 11.21 9.14 -1.07
CA ALA A 63 9.84 9.59 -0.84
C ALA A 63 9.36 10.54 -1.95
N ALA A 64 10.21 11.49 -2.38
CA ALA A 64 9.90 12.41 -3.48
C ALA A 64 9.66 11.67 -4.81
N LYS A 65 10.42 10.60 -5.10
CA LYS A 65 10.17 9.75 -6.28
C LYS A 65 8.79 9.08 -6.18
N ILE A 66 8.45 8.51 -5.02
CA ILE A 66 7.15 7.85 -4.81
C ILE A 66 6.01 8.87 -4.92
N ALA A 67 6.15 10.06 -4.34
CA ALA A 67 5.17 11.15 -4.46
C ALA A 67 4.93 11.53 -5.93
N ASP A 68 6.00 11.75 -6.72
CA ASP A 68 5.86 12.09 -8.13
C ASP A 68 5.25 10.96 -8.96
N LEU A 69 5.59 9.70 -8.68
CA LEU A 69 4.98 8.54 -9.33
C LEU A 69 3.49 8.44 -9.05
N GLU A 70 3.04 8.67 -7.83
CA GLU A 70 1.61 8.69 -7.46
C GLU A 70 0.87 9.95 -7.91
N GLY A 71 1.61 11.04 -8.18
CA GLY A 71 1.03 12.36 -8.47
C GLY A 71 0.61 13.13 -7.23
N GLY A 72 1.20 12.81 -6.08
CA GLY A 72 1.02 13.52 -4.80
C GLY A 72 1.91 14.74 -4.67
N VAL A 73 1.63 15.58 -3.66
CA VAL A 73 2.42 16.79 -3.37
C VAL A 73 3.62 16.49 -2.47
N ALA A 74 3.52 15.45 -1.63
CA ALA A 74 4.58 15.02 -0.74
C ALA A 74 4.39 13.56 -0.33
N ALA A 75 5.48 12.94 0.14
CA ALA A 75 5.45 11.61 0.74
C ALA A 75 6.43 11.52 1.90
N MET A 76 6.25 10.50 2.74
CA MET A 76 7.20 10.08 3.77
C MET A 76 7.38 8.57 3.75
N LEU A 77 8.60 8.09 4.06
CA LEU A 77 8.86 6.66 4.23
C LEU A 77 8.62 6.23 5.68
N THR A 78 8.22 4.98 5.85
CA THR A 78 8.04 4.32 7.15
C THR A 78 8.74 2.97 7.17
N SER A 79 8.91 2.38 8.36
CA SER A 79 9.61 1.10 8.54
C SER A 79 8.87 -0.12 7.95
N SER A 80 7.59 0.03 7.64
CA SER A 80 6.76 -1.03 7.04
C SER A 80 5.46 -0.46 6.47
N GLY A 81 4.77 -1.23 5.60
CA GLY A 81 3.44 -0.87 5.12
C GLY A 81 2.40 -0.75 6.25
N GLN A 82 2.51 -1.56 7.31
CA GLN A 82 1.65 -1.45 8.48
C GLN A 82 1.88 -0.15 9.25
N ALA A 83 3.13 0.30 9.36
CA ALA A 83 3.42 1.62 9.93
C ALA A 83 2.87 2.74 9.04
N ALA A 84 2.90 2.59 7.71
CA ALA A 84 2.29 3.55 6.80
C ALA A 84 0.77 3.64 7.00
N ASN A 85 0.06 2.51 7.03
CA ASN A 85 -1.38 2.48 7.28
C ASN A 85 -1.74 3.03 8.66
N PHE A 86 -0.99 2.66 9.69
CA PHE A 86 -1.19 3.19 11.04
C PHE A 86 -0.99 4.71 11.10
N PHE A 87 0.14 5.23 10.57
CA PHE A 87 0.42 6.66 10.60
C PHE A 87 -0.56 7.46 9.74
N ALA A 88 -0.94 6.95 8.57
CA ALA A 88 -1.91 7.62 7.72
C ALA A 88 -3.24 7.85 8.44
N LEU A 89 -3.70 6.87 9.19
CA LEU A 89 -4.95 6.97 9.94
C LEU A 89 -4.77 7.72 11.27
N PHE A 90 -3.73 7.39 12.04
CA PHE A 90 -3.51 7.99 13.36
C PHE A 90 -3.16 9.48 13.29
N ASN A 91 -2.67 9.97 12.15
CA ASN A 91 -2.41 11.39 11.91
C ASN A 91 -3.68 12.26 11.96
N ILE A 92 -4.84 11.67 11.71
CA ILE A 92 -6.14 12.34 11.64
C ILE A 92 -7.22 11.74 12.56
N CYS A 93 -6.90 10.64 13.23
CA CYS A 93 -7.76 9.98 14.19
C CYS A 93 -7.17 10.09 15.60
N GLU A 94 -8.04 10.28 16.56
CA GLU A 94 -7.73 10.31 18.00
C GLU A 94 -8.74 9.45 18.76
N THR A 95 -8.57 9.32 20.06
CA THR A 95 -9.54 8.60 20.91
C THR A 95 -10.96 9.13 20.70
N GLY A 96 -11.91 8.26 20.44
CA GLY A 96 -13.29 8.58 20.08
C GLY A 96 -13.54 8.73 18.59
N SER A 97 -12.53 8.65 17.73
CA SER A 97 -12.71 8.65 16.26
C SER A 97 -13.28 7.34 15.74
N HIS A 98 -13.86 7.40 14.55
CA HIS A 98 -14.40 6.26 13.83
C HIS A 98 -13.84 6.21 12.41
N ILE A 99 -13.63 5.01 11.87
CA ILE A 99 -13.16 4.73 10.52
C ILE A 99 -14.19 3.86 9.81
N VAL A 100 -14.46 4.13 8.53
CA VAL A 100 -15.16 3.20 7.62
C VAL A 100 -14.12 2.52 6.76
N ALA A 101 -14.06 1.20 6.75
CA ALA A 101 -13.07 0.46 5.97
C ALA A 101 -13.71 -0.66 5.15
N SER A 102 -13.19 -0.93 3.96
CA SER A 102 -13.54 -2.17 3.25
C SER A 102 -13.20 -3.38 4.11
N SER A 103 -14.07 -4.39 4.12
CA SER A 103 -13.77 -5.69 4.76
C SER A 103 -12.77 -6.51 3.92
N ALA A 104 -12.72 -6.27 2.62
CA ALA A 104 -11.78 -6.88 1.70
C ALA A 104 -10.46 -6.09 1.69
N ILE A 105 -9.62 -6.28 2.72
CA ILE A 105 -8.30 -5.68 2.87
C ILE A 105 -7.32 -6.71 3.44
N TYR A 106 -6.03 -6.42 3.37
CA TYR A 106 -5.00 -7.27 3.96
C TYR A 106 -5.29 -7.61 5.43
N GLY A 107 -5.19 -8.89 5.79
CA GLY A 107 -5.55 -9.38 7.13
C GLY A 107 -4.80 -8.67 8.28
N GLY A 108 -3.54 -8.24 8.05
CA GLY A 108 -2.80 -7.43 9.02
C GLY A 108 -3.44 -6.06 9.24
N THR A 109 -3.92 -5.41 8.19
CA THR A 109 -4.62 -4.11 8.28
C THR A 109 -6.01 -4.28 8.89
N TYR A 110 -6.72 -5.35 8.57
CA TYR A 110 -8.00 -5.69 9.22
C TYR A 110 -7.83 -5.81 10.74
N ASN A 111 -6.80 -6.55 11.18
CA ASN A 111 -6.48 -6.68 12.61
C ASN A 111 -5.98 -5.36 13.23
N LEU A 112 -5.18 -4.56 12.51
CA LEU A 112 -4.76 -3.24 12.96
C LEU A 112 -5.97 -2.36 13.31
N LEU A 113 -6.95 -2.28 12.42
CA LEU A 113 -8.15 -1.45 12.58
C LEU A 113 -9.11 -2.04 13.64
N GLY A 114 -9.43 -3.32 13.51
CA GLY A 114 -10.46 -3.96 14.34
C GLY A 114 -10.04 -4.28 15.77
N VAL A 115 -8.74 -4.44 16.02
CA VAL A 115 -8.21 -4.86 17.32
C VAL A 115 -7.26 -3.84 17.92
N THR A 116 -6.22 -3.46 17.19
CA THR A 116 -5.13 -2.64 17.77
C THR A 116 -5.57 -1.19 17.96
N MET A 117 -6.13 -0.55 16.94
CA MET A 117 -6.61 0.82 17.05
C MET A 117 -7.83 0.96 17.98
N LYS A 118 -8.64 -0.09 18.10
CA LYS A 118 -9.71 -0.14 19.08
C LYS A 118 -9.21 0.01 20.52
N LYS A 119 -8.03 -0.54 20.86
CA LYS A 119 -7.39 -0.34 22.17
C LYS A 119 -6.96 1.12 22.41
N MET A 120 -6.83 1.90 21.34
CA MET A 120 -6.52 3.34 21.39
C MET A 120 -7.80 4.18 21.40
N GLY A 121 -8.99 3.56 21.47
CA GLY A 121 -10.26 4.25 21.46
C GLY A 121 -10.73 4.68 20.08
N ILE A 122 -10.19 4.09 19.00
CA ILE A 122 -10.59 4.36 17.62
C ILE A 122 -11.41 3.17 17.12
N ASP A 123 -12.68 3.41 16.79
CA ASP A 123 -13.59 2.38 16.29
C ASP A 123 -13.56 2.27 14.77
N VAL A 124 -13.93 1.08 14.27
CA VAL A 124 -14.07 0.82 12.82
C VAL A 124 -15.41 0.16 12.52
N THR A 125 -16.00 0.51 11.39
CA THR A 125 -17.07 -0.26 10.73
C THR A 125 -16.52 -0.80 9.41
N PHE A 126 -16.43 -2.13 9.31
CA PHE A 126 -16.08 -2.80 8.07
C PHE A 126 -17.32 -2.95 7.18
N VAL A 127 -17.15 -2.69 5.88
CA VAL A 127 -18.21 -2.75 4.88
C VAL A 127 -17.81 -3.62 3.69
N ASP A 128 -18.77 -4.33 3.11
CA ASP A 128 -18.53 -4.96 1.80
C ASP A 128 -18.45 -3.87 0.73
N GLN A 129 -17.29 -3.72 0.10
CA GLN A 129 -17.04 -2.71 -0.93
C GLN A 129 -17.94 -2.81 -2.16
N ASN A 130 -18.58 -3.96 -2.37
CA ASN A 130 -19.48 -4.22 -3.49
C ASN A 130 -20.91 -3.71 -3.27
N LEU A 131 -21.27 -3.34 -2.05
CA LEU A 131 -22.58 -2.80 -1.73
C LEU A 131 -22.87 -1.50 -2.50
N PRO A 132 -24.17 -1.21 -2.76
CA PRO A 132 -24.61 0.09 -3.27
C PRO A 132 -24.18 1.24 -2.35
N GLU A 133 -24.01 2.43 -2.92
CA GLU A 133 -23.52 3.62 -2.21
C GLU A 133 -24.43 3.98 -1.02
N GLU A 134 -25.75 3.81 -1.16
CA GLU A 134 -26.73 4.10 -0.10
C GLU A 134 -26.58 3.15 1.11
N GLU A 135 -26.17 1.92 0.88
CA GLU A 135 -25.89 0.97 1.96
C GLU A 135 -24.55 1.27 2.65
N LEU A 136 -23.53 1.58 1.87
CA LEU A 136 -22.22 2.01 2.39
C LEU A 136 -22.33 3.29 3.23
N ALA A 137 -23.19 4.24 2.82
CA ALA A 137 -23.42 5.50 3.55
C ALA A 137 -23.91 5.29 4.98
N LYS A 138 -24.64 4.21 5.27
CA LYS A 138 -25.14 3.88 6.61
C LYS A 138 -24.04 3.59 7.63
N ALA A 139 -22.83 3.26 7.16
CA ALA A 139 -21.67 3.01 8.02
C ALA A 139 -21.05 4.29 8.60
N PHE A 140 -21.35 5.45 8.03
CA PHE A 140 -20.77 6.72 8.49
C PHE A 140 -21.45 7.23 9.75
N LYS A 141 -20.66 7.72 10.68
CA LYS A 141 -21.07 8.31 11.96
C LYS A 141 -20.57 9.76 12.06
N PRO A 142 -21.11 10.60 12.95
CA PRO A 142 -20.64 11.98 13.11
C PRO A 142 -19.15 12.09 13.42
N ASN A 143 -18.59 11.09 14.13
CA ASN A 143 -17.20 10.99 14.50
C ASN A 143 -16.33 10.22 13.47
N THR A 144 -16.85 9.89 12.29
CA THR A 144 -16.04 9.29 11.20
C THR A 144 -15.00 10.29 10.71
N ARG A 145 -13.72 9.83 10.64
CA ARG A 145 -12.56 10.63 10.25
C ARG A 145 -11.86 10.17 8.98
N ALA A 146 -12.07 8.92 8.57
CA ALA A 146 -11.46 8.39 7.35
C ALA A 146 -12.32 7.29 6.74
N MET A 147 -12.20 7.11 5.42
CA MET A 147 -12.59 5.92 4.70
C MET A 147 -11.34 5.24 4.16
N PHE A 148 -11.25 3.91 4.30
CA PHE A 148 -10.06 3.13 3.92
C PHE A 148 -10.39 1.96 2.99
N GLY A 149 -9.54 1.70 1.99
CA GLY A 149 -9.63 0.54 1.11
C GLY A 149 -8.29 0.20 0.45
N GLU A 150 -8.25 -0.90 -0.29
CA GLU A 150 -7.09 -1.31 -1.10
C GLU A 150 -7.46 -1.30 -2.57
N THR A 151 -6.58 -0.79 -3.44
CA THR A 151 -6.82 -0.78 -4.90
C THR A 151 -7.09 -2.19 -5.42
N ILE A 152 -6.24 -3.14 -5.04
CA ILE A 152 -6.38 -4.58 -5.30
C ILE A 152 -6.14 -5.31 -3.99
N THR A 153 -7.07 -6.12 -3.57
CA THR A 153 -7.07 -6.77 -2.27
C THR A 153 -6.20 -8.02 -2.20
N ASN A 154 -5.69 -8.33 -1.01
CA ASN A 154 -4.93 -9.55 -0.72
C ASN A 154 -5.71 -10.42 0.31
N PRO A 155 -6.07 -11.68 0.00
CA PRO A 155 -5.64 -12.47 -1.16
C PRO A 155 -6.63 -12.52 -2.33
N THR A 156 -7.81 -11.95 -2.22
CA THR A 156 -8.96 -12.17 -3.11
C THR A 156 -8.90 -11.43 -4.45
N VAL A 157 -7.86 -10.60 -4.66
CA VAL A 157 -7.62 -9.77 -5.86
C VAL A 157 -8.83 -8.96 -6.33
N SER A 158 -9.73 -8.61 -5.41
CA SER A 158 -10.88 -7.74 -5.68
C SER A 158 -10.42 -6.33 -6.00
N VAL A 159 -11.06 -5.67 -6.96
CA VAL A 159 -10.73 -4.28 -7.34
C VAL A 159 -11.70 -3.31 -6.66
N LEU A 160 -11.18 -2.26 -6.05
CA LEU A 160 -11.95 -1.19 -5.42
C LEU A 160 -12.53 -0.25 -6.49
N ASP A 161 -13.81 0.10 -6.39
CA ASP A 161 -14.35 1.25 -7.11
C ASP A 161 -13.94 2.54 -6.41
N ILE A 162 -12.76 3.06 -6.79
CA ILE A 162 -12.11 4.20 -6.12
C ILE A 162 -12.97 5.45 -6.19
N GLU A 163 -13.57 5.76 -7.35
CA GLU A 163 -14.44 6.95 -7.48
C GLU A 163 -15.70 6.86 -6.63
N LYS A 164 -16.32 5.68 -6.52
CA LYS A 164 -17.45 5.45 -5.63
C LYS A 164 -17.08 5.75 -4.17
N PHE A 165 -15.94 5.20 -3.72
CA PHE A 165 -15.45 5.41 -2.36
C PHE A 165 -15.05 6.86 -2.10
N ALA A 166 -14.37 7.51 -3.05
CA ALA A 166 -13.97 8.92 -2.94
C ALA A 166 -15.20 9.84 -2.85
N ARG A 167 -16.17 9.67 -3.76
CA ARG A 167 -17.41 10.46 -3.76
C ARG A 167 -18.16 10.30 -2.45
N LEU A 168 -18.27 9.07 -1.95
CA LEU A 168 -18.95 8.79 -0.69
C LEU A 168 -18.21 9.40 0.50
N ALA A 169 -16.91 9.21 0.61
CA ALA A 169 -16.06 9.79 1.67
C ALA A 169 -16.19 11.31 1.70
N HIS A 170 -16.03 11.97 0.56
CA HIS A 170 -16.10 13.42 0.43
C HIS A 170 -17.49 13.98 0.74
N SER A 171 -18.58 13.26 0.41
CA SER A 171 -19.94 13.66 0.77
C SER A 171 -20.16 13.72 2.29
N HIS A 172 -19.37 12.96 3.05
CA HIS A 172 -19.37 12.97 4.52
C HIS A 172 -18.24 13.84 5.11
N GLY A 173 -17.48 14.57 4.27
CA GLY A 173 -16.36 15.42 4.70
C GLY A 173 -15.23 14.64 5.37
N VAL A 174 -14.92 13.46 4.84
CA VAL A 174 -13.77 12.65 5.28
C VAL A 174 -12.88 12.30 4.09
N PRO A 175 -11.55 12.15 4.28
CA PRO A 175 -10.66 11.73 3.22
C PRO A 175 -10.80 10.23 2.92
N LEU A 176 -10.52 9.88 1.65
CA LEU A 176 -10.29 8.51 1.23
C LEU A 176 -8.80 8.18 1.30
N ILE A 177 -8.46 7.13 2.05
CA ILE A 177 -7.12 6.54 2.13
C ILE A 177 -7.13 5.22 1.37
N VAL A 178 -6.20 5.05 0.43
CA VAL A 178 -6.10 3.84 -0.40
C VAL A 178 -4.72 3.22 -0.29
N ASP A 179 -4.66 1.95 0.12
CA ASP A 179 -3.44 1.15 0.00
C ASP A 179 -3.29 0.68 -1.45
N ASN A 180 -2.25 1.18 -2.13
CA ASN A 180 -1.99 0.92 -3.55
C ASN A 180 -0.82 -0.05 -3.77
N THR A 181 -0.54 -0.90 -2.79
CA THR A 181 0.63 -1.79 -2.78
C THR A 181 0.68 -2.73 -4.00
N PHE A 182 -0.45 -3.37 -4.37
CA PHE A 182 -0.46 -4.37 -5.44
C PHE A 182 -0.49 -3.77 -6.84
N ALA A 183 -1.26 -2.70 -7.04
CA ALA A 183 -1.30 -2.03 -8.34
C ALA A 183 -0.03 -1.23 -8.61
N THR A 184 0.60 -0.66 -7.60
CA THR A 184 1.70 0.31 -7.72
C THR A 184 1.30 1.56 -8.51
N PRO A 185 2.02 2.67 -8.44
CA PRO A 185 1.70 3.86 -9.23
C PRO A 185 1.86 3.67 -10.75
N VAL A 186 2.45 2.55 -11.18
CA VAL A 186 2.58 2.22 -12.60
C VAL A 186 1.25 1.75 -13.20
N ASN A 187 0.51 0.93 -12.48
CA ASN A 187 -0.76 0.38 -12.96
C ASN A 187 -1.96 1.21 -12.53
N CYS A 188 -1.91 1.83 -11.34
CA CYS A 188 -2.96 2.71 -10.83
C CYS A 188 -2.37 3.91 -10.09
N GLN A 189 -2.97 5.07 -10.28
CA GLN A 189 -2.74 6.27 -9.47
C GLN A 189 -4.06 6.65 -8.78
N PRO A 190 -4.35 6.16 -7.57
CA PRO A 190 -5.63 6.40 -6.88
C PRO A 190 -5.98 7.88 -6.72
N ILE A 191 -4.96 8.75 -6.61
CA ILE A 191 -5.14 10.21 -6.52
C ILE A 191 -5.91 10.77 -7.74
N LYS A 192 -5.70 10.23 -8.93
CA LYS A 192 -6.45 10.64 -10.13
C LYS A 192 -7.93 10.33 -10.07
N TRP A 193 -8.31 9.40 -9.21
CA TRP A 193 -9.67 8.90 -9.02
C TRP A 193 -10.31 9.38 -7.72
N GLY A 194 -9.65 10.34 -7.04
CA GLY A 194 -10.19 11.02 -5.87
C GLY A 194 -9.68 10.52 -4.51
N ALA A 195 -8.71 9.61 -4.47
CA ALA A 195 -8.03 9.30 -3.22
C ALA A 195 -7.25 10.52 -2.70
N ASP A 196 -7.32 10.77 -1.41
CA ASP A 196 -6.64 11.91 -0.77
C ASP A 196 -5.27 11.50 -0.26
N ILE A 197 -5.18 10.31 0.33
CA ILE A 197 -3.94 9.73 0.87
C ILE A 197 -3.75 8.35 0.23
N VAL A 198 -2.52 8.06 -0.17
CA VAL A 198 -2.16 6.73 -0.68
C VAL A 198 -1.09 6.13 0.22
N THR A 199 -1.24 4.86 0.57
CA THR A 199 -0.24 4.11 1.34
C THR A 199 0.35 2.98 0.50
N HIS A 200 1.56 2.58 0.85
CA HIS A 200 2.26 1.46 0.24
C HIS A 200 3.03 0.64 1.26
N SER A 201 3.03 -0.66 1.07
CA SER A 201 4.13 -1.49 1.54
C SER A 201 5.22 -1.48 0.47
N THR A 202 6.29 -0.69 0.67
CA THR A 202 7.42 -0.66 -0.27
C THR A 202 8.21 -1.98 -0.27
N THR A 203 7.96 -2.85 0.72
CA THR A 203 8.44 -4.23 0.81
C THR A 203 8.14 -5.07 -0.43
N LYS A 204 7.06 -4.72 -1.17
CA LYS A 204 6.49 -5.50 -2.26
C LYS A 204 7.10 -5.07 -3.60
N TYR A 205 6.33 -4.89 -4.63
CA TYR A 205 6.83 -4.53 -5.97
C TYR A 205 7.78 -3.32 -6.02
N MET A 206 7.68 -2.35 -5.09
CA MET A 206 8.58 -1.19 -5.12
C MET A 206 10.03 -1.57 -4.85
N ASP A 207 10.29 -2.44 -3.87
CA ASP A 207 11.59 -3.12 -3.69
C ASP A 207 11.75 -4.22 -4.75
N GLY A 208 10.80 -5.15 -4.82
CA GLY A 208 10.65 -6.17 -5.82
C GLY A 208 11.65 -7.33 -5.77
N HIS A 209 12.49 -7.38 -4.72
CA HIS A 209 13.57 -8.35 -4.58
C HIS A 209 13.58 -9.04 -3.21
N GLY A 210 12.61 -8.73 -2.33
CA GLY A 210 12.51 -9.32 -1.00
C GLY A 210 13.65 -8.93 -0.05
N VAL A 211 14.34 -7.80 -0.28
CA VAL A 211 15.52 -7.41 0.50
C VAL A 211 15.25 -6.34 1.54
N SER A 212 14.19 -5.51 1.38
CA SER A 212 13.91 -4.44 2.33
C SER A 212 12.46 -4.38 2.77
N VAL A 213 12.22 -4.36 4.07
CA VAL A 213 10.90 -4.05 4.64
C VAL A 213 10.76 -2.54 4.73
N GLY A 214 9.62 -2.01 4.26
CA GLY A 214 9.35 -0.59 4.31
C GLY A 214 7.92 -0.23 3.93
N GLY A 215 7.58 1.04 4.09
CA GLY A 215 6.30 1.62 3.68
C GLY A 215 6.46 3.06 3.22
N ALA A 216 5.40 3.59 2.63
CA ALA A 216 5.31 4.98 2.24
C ALA A 216 3.89 5.50 2.43
N ILE A 217 3.78 6.79 2.75
CA ILE A 217 2.52 7.56 2.76
C ILE A 217 2.68 8.68 1.75
N VAL A 218 1.71 8.84 0.87
CA VAL A 218 1.66 9.92 -0.13
C VAL A 218 0.42 10.76 0.12
N ASP A 219 0.59 12.07 0.21
CA ASP A 219 -0.50 13.04 0.30
C ASP A 219 -0.79 13.65 -1.08
N SER A 220 -2.04 13.63 -1.50
CA SER A 220 -2.47 14.32 -2.70
C SER A 220 -2.42 15.86 -2.58
N GLY A 221 -2.53 16.39 -1.35
CA GLY A 221 -2.71 17.81 -1.07
C GLY A 221 -4.06 18.37 -1.55
N ASN A 222 -5.05 17.49 -1.83
CA ASN A 222 -6.35 17.90 -2.36
C ASN A 222 -7.44 17.99 -1.30
N PHE A 223 -7.32 17.31 -0.16
CA PHE A 223 -8.30 17.38 0.91
C PHE A 223 -8.21 18.71 1.64
N ASP A 224 -9.33 19.42 1.72
CA ASP A 224 -9.42 20.73 2.40
C ASP A 224 -9.68 20.52 3.90
N TRP A 225 -8.59 20.43 4.68
CA TRP A 225 -8.64 20.23 6.13
C TRP A 225 -9.34 21.39 6.85
N LEU A 226 -9.15 22.63 6.38
CA LEU A 226 -9.73 23.82 7.01
C LEU A 226 -11.25 23.90 6.79
N LYS A 227 -11.75 23.40 5.66
CA LYS A 227 -13.20 23.28 5.42
C LYS A 227 -13.89 22.39 6.45
N TYR A 228 -13.18 21.39 6.97
CA TYR A 228 -13.71 20.42 7.93
C TYR A 228 -12.96 20.50 9.27
N ALA A 229 -12.59 21.73 9.70
CA ALA A 229 -11.74 21.99 10.85
C ALA A 229 -12.21 21.27 12.13
N ASP A 230 -13.50 21.25 12.40
CA ASP A 230 -14.06 20.59 13.59
C ASP A 230 -13.83 19.07 13.63
N LYS A 231 -13.58 18.47 12.46
CA LYS A 231 -13.26 17.03 12.36
C LYS A 231 -11.78 16.74 12.58
N TYR A 232 -10.89 17.69 12.28
CA TYR A 232 -9.45 17.47 12.23
C TYR A 232 -8.68 18.48 13.10
N PRO A 233 -9.01 18.59 14.42
CA PRO A 233 -8.37 19.57 15.29
C PRO A 233 -6.84 19.45 15.31
N GLY A 234 -6.28 18.23 15.25
CA GLY A 234 -4.84 18.03 15.20
C GLY A 234 -4.11 18.66 14.00
N LEU A 235 -4.83 19.08 12.93
CA LEU A 235 -4.28 19.81 11.79
C LEU A 235 -4.68 21.28 11.76
N THR A 236 -5.79 21.63 12.40
CA THR A 236 -6.49 22.91 12.23
C THR A 236 -6.58 23.76 13.49
N THR A 237 -6.04 23.29 14.61
CA THR A 237 -5.90 24.06 15.85
C THR A 237 -4.43 24.18 16.25
N PRO A 238 -4.09 25.17 17.12
CA PRO A 238 -2.72 25.34 17.61
C PRO A 238 -2.15 24.07 18.24
N ASP A 239 -0.95 23.68 17.83
CA ASP A 239 -0.23 22.50 18.34
C ASP A 239 0.68 22.89 19.49
N ASP A 240 0.49 22.28 20.65
CA ASP A 240 1.27 22.55 21.88
C ASP A 240 2.75 22.14 21.75
N SER A 241 3.07 21.20 20.86
CA SER A 241 4.44 20.70 20.63
C SER A 241 5.31 21.69 19.86
N TYR A 242 4.70 22.63 19.11
CA TYR A 242 5.39 23.55 18.21
C TYR A 242 4.87 24.99 18.32
N HIS A 243 4.85 25.53 19.55
CA HIS A 243 4.54 26.95 19.84
C HIS A 243 3.22 27.43 19.23
N GLY A 244 2.22 26.55 19.13
CA GLY A 244 0.89 26.93 18.64
C GLY A 244 0.78 26.96 17.11
N ILE A 245 1.63 26.23 16.38
CA ILE A 245 1.49 26.09 14.92
C ILE A 245 0.16 25.43 14.58
N VAL A 246 -0.53 25.97 13.58
CA VAL A 246 -1.66 25.33 12.89
C VAL A 246 -1.14 24.76 11.58
N TYR A 247 -1.01 23.43 11.49
CA TYR A 247 -0.34 22.78 10.35
C TYR A 247 -0.99 23.09 9.01
N ALA A 248 -2.33 23.03 8.94
CA ALA A 248 -3.07 23.28 7.70
C ALA A 248 -2.95 24.73 7.22
N GLU A 249 -2.81 25.70 8.12
CA GLU A 249 -2.60 27.11 7.77
C GLU A 249 -1.15 27.39 7.38
N LYS A 250 -0.19 26.98 8.22
CA LYS A 250 1.24 27.30 8.03
C LYS A 250 1.82 26.60 6.80
N PHE A 251 1.47 25.33 6.58
CA PHE A 251 2.07 24.50 5.53
C PHE A 251 1.12 24.22 4.35
N GLY A 252 -0.15 24.62 4.43
CA GLY A 252 -1.13 24.44 3.38
C GLY A 252 -1.22 22.96 2.94
N LYS A 253 -0.97 22.70 1.67
CA LYS A 253 -1.03 21.33 1.10
C LYS A 253 0.00 20.35 1.70
N LEU A 254 1.03 20.83 2.36
CA LEU A 254 2.04 19.98 3.00
C LEU A 254 1.73 19.70 4.47
N GLY A 255 0.67 20.29 5.03
CA GLY A 255 0.34 20.24 6.45
C GLY A 255 0.20 18.84 7.00
N TYR A 256 -0.44 17.94 6.22
CA TYR A 256 -0.65 16.55 6.63
C TYR A 256 0.66 15.76 6.76
N ILE A 257 1.55 15.80 5.75
CA ILE A 257 2.84 15.10 5.79
C ILE A 257 3.79 15.78 6.80
N THR A 258 3.77 17.11 6.91
CA THR A 258 4.58 17.82 7.91
C THR A 258 4.21 17.39 9.32
N LYS A 259 2.92 17.32 9.65
CA LYS A 259 2.46 16.81 10.96
C LYS A 259 2.88 15.36 11.18
N ALA A 260 2.65 14.48 10.20
CA ALA A 260 3.04 13.08 10.33
C ALA A 260 4.55 12.91 10.59
N THR A 261 5.39 13.73 9.96
CA THR A 261 6.85 13.73 10.15
C THR A 261 7.25 14.35 11.48
N SER A 262 6.77 15.55 11.78
CA SER A 262 7.20 16.33 12.95
C SER A 262 6.64 15.81 14.28
N GLN A 263 5.50 15.12 14.26
CA GLN A 263 4.87 14.50 15.44
C GLN A 263 5.03 12.99 15.45
N LEU A 264 4.35 12.27 14.53
CA LEU A 264 4.27 10.82 14.64
C LEU A 264 5.64 10.14 14.42
N MET A 265 6.39 10.56 13.40
CA MET A 265 7.72 10.02 13.17
C MET A 265 8.70 10.39 14.29
N ARG A 266 8.64 11.63 14.76
CA ARG A 266 9.47 12.10 15.89
C ARG A 266 9.23 11.28 17.15
N ASP A 267 7.96 11.04 17.51
CA ASP A 267 7.58 10.50 18.81
C ASP A 267 7.51 8.96 18.82
N LEU A 268 7.01 8.34 17.73
CA LEU A 268 6.81 6.90 17.63
C LEU A 268 7.97 6.17 16.92
N GLY A 269 8.77 6.88 16.15
CA GLY A 269 9.89 6.28 15.43
C GLY A 269 9.49 5.72 14.08
N SER A 270 9.40 4.42 13.88
CA SER A 270 9.01 3.74 12.61
C SER A 270 9.75 4.23 11.35
N ILE A 271 10.99 4.69 11.54
CA ILE A 271 11.83 5.21 10.45
C ILE A 271 12.25 4.09 9.49
N GLN A 272 12.30 4.40 8.21
CA GLN A 272 13.00 3.63 7.19
C GLN A 272 14.52 3.86 7.32
N SER A 273 15.34 2.81 7.28
CA SER A 273 16.78 3.02 7.22
C SER A 273 17.20 3.65 5.88
N PRO A 274 18.22 4.55 5.85
CA PRO A 274 18.70 5.14 4.58
C PRO A 274 19.16 4.10 3.56
N GLN A 275 19.69 2.97 4.03
CA GLN A 275 20.08 1.85 3.17
C GLN A 275 18.87 1.17 2.53
N ASN A 276 17.79 0.95 3.29
CA ASN A 276 16.56 0.39 2.74
C ASN A 276 15.90 1.39 1.75
N ALA A 277 15.93 2.69 2.04
CA ALA A 277 15.49 3.72 1.11
C ALA A 277 16.25 3.65 -0.22
N PHE A 278 17.56 3.41 -0.18
CA PHE A 278 18.38 3.19 -1.37
C PHE A 278 17.97 1.93 -2.16
N TYR A 279 17.68 0.81 -1.49
CA TYR A 279 17.18 -0.38 -2.18
C TYR A 279 15.83 -0.13 -2.86
N VAL A 280 14.91 0.53 -2.18
CA VAL A 280 13.62 0.92 -2.78
C VAL A 280 13.83 1.87 -3.96
N MET A 281 14.75 2.85 -3.86
CA MET A 281 15.09 3.74 -4.98
C MET A 281 15.52 2.95 -6.22
N ASN A 282 16.40 1.98 -6.06
CA ASN A 282 16.86 1.12 -7.15
C ASN A 282 15.72 0.23 -7.69
N GLY A 283 14.89 -0.33 -6.82
CA GLY A 283 13.71 -1.10 -7.21
C GLY A 283 12.73 -0.28 -8.06
N LEU A 284 12.50 0.97 -7.70
CA LEU A 284 11.62 1.89 -8.43
C LEU A 284 12.11 2.19 -9.84
N GLU A 285 13.43 2.18 -10.10
CA GLU A 285 13.98 2.45 -11.44
C GLU A 285 13.52 1.43 -12.48
N SER A 286 13.33 0.17 -12.09
CA SER A 286 12.85 -0.90 -12.97
C SER A 286 11.38 -1.26 -12.77
N LEU A 287 10.65 -0.54 -11.93
CA LEU A 287 9.29 -0.91 -11.54
C LEU A 287 8.35 -1.07 -12.74
N HIS A 288 8.41 -0.14 -13.70
CA HIS A 288 7.52 -0.14 -14.87
C HIS A 288 7.70 -1.40 -15.74
N VAL A 289 8.95 -1.80 -16.04
CA VAL A 289 9.22 -3.02 -16.85
C VAL A 289 8.93 -4.30 -16.05
N ARG A 290 9.11 -4.27 -14.72
CA ARG A 290 8.76 -5.42 -13.88
C ARG A 290 7.25 -5.61 -13.80
N MET A 291 6.48 -4.54 -13.60
CA MET A 291 5.02 -4.62 -13.55
C MET A 291 4.42 -5.14 -14.86
N GLU A 292 4.91 -4.67 -16.01
CA GLU A 292 4.51 -5.20 -17.31
C GLU A 292 4.72 -6.73 -17.40
N ARG A 293 5.91 -7.21 -16.97
CA ARG A 293 6.22 -8.64 -17.00
C ARG A 293 5.37 -9.43 -16.00
N HIS A 294 5.19 -8.93 -14.77
CA HIS A 294 4.33 -9.56 -13.76
C HIS A 294 2.89 -9.74 -14.25
N CYS A 295 2.28 -8.68 -14.77
CA CYS A 295 0.91 -8.72 -15.27
C CYS A 295 0.77 -9.68 -16.46
N LYS A 296 1.71 -9.62 -17.42
CA LYS A 296 1.72 -10.53 -18.56
C LYS A 296 1.80 -12.00 -18.12
N ASN A 297 2.76 -12.34 -17.28
CA ASN A 297 2.95 -13.70 -16.79
C ASN A 297 1.71 -14.18 -16.01
N ALA A 298 1.15 -13.33 -15.14
CA ALA A 298 -0.02 -13.65 -14.34
C ALA A 298 -1.25 -13.94 -15.23
N LEU A 299 -1.49 -13.14 -16.27
CA LEU A 299 -2.59 -13.34 -17.18
C LEU A 299 -2.46 -14.65 -17.98
N GLU A 300 -1.25 -14.99 -18.46
CA GLU A 300 -1.01 -16.25 -19.17
C GLU A 300 -1.22 -17.46 -18.26
N ILE A 301 -0.74 -17.39 -16.99
CA ILE A 301 -0.96 -18.46 -16.01
C ILE A 301 -2.43 -18.54 -15.61
N ALA A 302 -3.13 -17.42 -15.41
CA ALA A 302 -4.56 -17.43 -15.10
C ALA A 302 -5.39 -18.09 -16.19
N ARG A 303 -5.09 -17.83 -17.48
CA ARG A 303 -5.71 -18.49 -18.62
C ARG A 303 -5.41 -19.98 -18.67
N PHE A 304 -4.16 -20.38 -18.42
CA PHE A 304 -3.76 -21.78 -18.35
C PHE A 304 -4.50 -22.53 -17.22
N LEU A 305 -4.54 -21.96 -16.02
CA LEU A 305 -5.25 -22.55 -14.87
C LEU A 305 -6.74 -22.68 -15.15
N LYS A 306 -7.36 -21.66 -15.73
CA LYS A 306 -8.79 -21.66 -16.06
C LYS A 306 -9.17 -22.74 -17.09
N ALA A 307 -8.29 -23.05 -18.01
CA ALA A 307 -8.49 -24.10 -19.02
C ALA A 307 -8.23 -25.52 -18.47
N ASN A 308 -7.73 -25.67 -17.25
CA ASN A 308 -7.35 -26.97 -16.69
C ASN A 308 -8.49 -27.63 -15.92
N ASP A 309 -8.84 -28.88 -16.26
CA ASP A 309 -9.95 -29.60 -15.66
C ASP A 309 -9.79 -29.88 -14.14
N LYS A 310 -8.59 -29.82 -13.60
CA LYS A 310 -8.30 -30.02 -12.17
C LYS A 310 -8.46 -28.74 -11.34
N VAL A 311 -8.61 -27.59 -11.97
CA VAL A 311 -8.85 -26.30 -11.32
C VAL A 311 -10.35 -26.10 -11.14
N ALA A 312 -10.74 -25.62 -9.97
CA ALA A 312 -12.14 -25.39 -9.61
C ALA A 312 -12.61 -23.99 -10.01
N TRP A 313 -11.79 -22.99 -9.74
CA TRP A 313 -12.03 -21.58 -10.09
C TRP A 313 -10.71 -20.80 -10.14
N VAL A 314 -10.72 -19.65 -10.82
CA VAL A 314 -9.60 -18.70 -10.91
C VAL A 314 -10.17 -17.30 -10.82
N ASP A 315 -9.65 -16.48 -9.91
CA ASP A 315 -9.92 -15.04 -9.77
C ASP A 315 -8.68 -14.25 -10.19
N TYR A 316 -8.81 -13.46 -11.24
CA TYR A 316 -7.79 -12.53 -11.72
C TYR A 316 -8.46 -11.40 -12.54
N PRO A 317 -8.36 -10.13 -12.14
CA PRO A 317 -9.19 -9.06 -12.71
C PRO A 317 -9.00 -8.79 -14.21
N ASP A 318 -7.87 -9.20 -14.81
CA ASP A 318 -7.63 -9.05 -16.25
C ASP A 318 -8.25 -10.20 -17.09
N LEU A 319 -8.89 -11.20 -16.48
CA LEU A 319 -9.70 -12.18 -17.21
C LEU A 319 -11.04 -11.54 -17.62
N GLU A 320 -11.43 -11.68 -18.89
CA GLU A 320 -12.62 -11.03 -19.47
C GLU A 320 -13.94 -11.34 -18.73
N ASP A 321 -14.04 -12.50 -18.09
CA ASP A 321 -15.22 -12.94 -17.34
C ASP A 321 -15.07 -12.82 -15.81
N ASP A 322 -13.97 -12.21 -15.33
CA ASP A 322 -13.84 -11.87 -13.91
C ASP A 322 -14.84 -10.77 -13.53
N LYS A 323 -15.46 -10.91 -12.36
CA LYS A 323 -16.45 -9.95 -11.86
C LYS A 323 -15.93 -8.52 -11.68
N TYR A 324 -14.60 -8.36 -11.57
CA TYR A 324 -13.95 -7.06 -11.44
C TYR A 324 -13.31 -6.56 -12.74
N HIS A 325 -13.48 -7.28 -13.86
CA HIS A 325 -12.85 -6.92 -15.12
C HIS A 325 -13.16 -5.48 -15.57
N ALA A 326 -14.41 -5.06 -15.49
CA ALA A 326 -14.79 -3.70 -15.85
C ALA A 326 -14.15 -2.62 -14.97
N LEU A 327 -13.91 -2.90 -13.67
CA LEU A 327 -13.17 -2.00 -12.80
C LEU A 327 -11.66 -2.03 -13.11
N ALA A 328 -11.12 -3.20 -13.47
CA ALA A 328 -9.73 -3.32 -13.89
C ALA A 328 -9.48 -2.54 -15.19
N GLU A 329 -10.31 -2.67 -16.21
CA GLU A 329 -10.20 -1.86 -17.42
C GLU A 329 -10.23 -0.36 -17.13
N LYS A 330 -11.07 0.07 -16.17
CA LYS A 330 -11.20 1.48 -15.80
C LYS A 330 -9.99 2.02 -15.04
N TYR A 331 -9.55 1.33 -13.98
CA TYR A 331 -8.57 1.83 -13.03
C TYR A 331 -7.14 1.37 -13.29
N LEU A 332 -6.95 0.25 -14.01
CA LEU A 332 -5.72 -0.51 -14.16
C LEU A 332 -5.35 -0.72 -15.65
N PRO A 333 -5.27 0.34 -16.46
CA PRO A 333 -5.11 0.21 -17.91
C PRO A 333 -3.79 -0.45 -18.35
N ASN A 334 -2.82 -0.59 -17.46
CA ASN A 334 -1.52 -1.23 -17.75
C ASN A 334 -1.45 -2.68 -17.22
N GLY A 335 -2.59 -3.26 -16.82
CA GLY A 335 -2.71 -4.55 -16.16
C GLY A 335 -2.92 -4.39 -14.65
N SER A 336 -3.44 -5.42 -13.98
CA SER A 336 -3.78 -5.36 -12.56
C SER A 336 -2.56 -5.53 -11.65
N CYS A 337 -2.04 -6.73 -11.55
CA CYS A 337 -0.85 -7.06 -10.75
C CYS A 337 -0.33 -8.46 -11.11
N GLY A 338 0.74 -8.91 -10.46
CA GLY A 338 1.26 -10.27 -10.60
C GLY A 338 0.63 -11.29 -9.66
N VAL A 339 -0.43 -10.93 -8.92
CA VAL A 339 -1.07 -11.84 -7.96
C VAL A 339 -2.40 -12.32 -8.52
N LEU A 340 -2.65 -13.62 -8.41
CA LEU A 340 -3.93 -14.25 -8.72
C LEU A 340 -4.32 -15.24 -7.61
N SER A 341 -5.59 -15.56 -7.54
CA SER A 341 -6.11 -16.60 -6.63
C SER A 341 -6.86 -17.66 -7.40
N PHE A 342 -6.76 -18.90 -6.95
CA PHE A 342 -7.44 -20.03 -7.57
C PHE A 342 -7.66 -21.15 -6.56
N ALA A 343 -8.45 -22.13 -6.93
CA ALA A 343 -8.56 -23.40 -6.19
C ALA A 343 -8.40 -24.59 -7.10
N VAL A 344 -7.84 -25.67 -6.57
CA VAL A 344 -7.82 -26.98 -7.22
C VAL A 344 -9.02 -27.82 -6.74
N LYS A 345 -9.53 -28.71 -7.59
CA LYS A 345 -10.58 -29.67 -7.21
C LYS A 345 -10.06 -30.64 -6.16
N GLY A 346 -10.92 -31.02 -5.22
CA GLY A 346 -10.57 -31.92 -4.12
C GLY A 346 -10.22 -31.23 -2.79
N GLY A 347 -10.38 -29.88 -2.75
CA GLY A 347 -10.30 -29.11 -1.51
C GLY A 347 -8.88 -29.00 -0.93
N ARG A 348 -8.81 -28.78 0.38
CA ARG A 348 -7.57 -28.48 1.12
C ARG A 348 -6.45 -29.51 0.92
N ASP A 349 -6.76 -30.81 0.98
CA ASP A 349 -5.72 -31.85 0.87
C ASP A 349 -5.09 -31.86 -0.53
N CYS A 350 -5.89 -31.66 -1.58
CA CYS A 350 -5.39 -31.53 -2.94
C CYS A 350 -4.59 -30.22 -3.13
N ALA A 351 -5.01 -29.11 -2.51
CA ALA A 351 -4.27 -27.88 -2.53
C ALA A 351 -2.87 -28.02 -1.88
N VAL A 352 -2.79 -28.66 -0.74
CA VAL A 352 -1.51 -28.93 -0.06
C VAL A 352 -0.64 -29.85 -0.92
N LYS A 353 -1.20 -30.94 -1.44
CA LYS A 353 -0.46 -31.88 -2.29
C LYS A 353 0.03 -31.23 -3.59
N PHE A 354 -0.76 -30.36 -4.18
CA PHE A 354 -0.37 -29.56 -5.34
C PHE A 354 0.83 -28.68 -5.02
N MET A 355 0.75 -27.87 -3.94
CA MET A 355 1.81 -26.95 -3.56
C MET A 355 3.12 -27.69 -3.20
N ASP A 356 3.04 -28.77 -2.43
CA ASP A 356 4.21 -29.60 -2.07
C ASP A 356 4.84 -30.31 -3.28
N SER A 357 4.16 -30.31 -4.43
CA SER A 357 4.64 -30.91 -5.68
C SER A 357 5.36 -29.92 -6.60
N LEU A 358 5.26 -28.63 -6.33
CA LEU A 358 5.98 -27.59 -7.08
C LEU A 358 7.49 -27.70 -6.88
N ARG A 359 8.25 -27.26 -7.87
CA ARG A 359 9.72 -27.36 -7.90
C ARG A 359 10.39 -26.02 -8.12
N LEU A 360 9.70 -25.10 -8.77
CA LEU A 360 10.18 -23.77 -9.10
C LEU A 360 9.50 -22.70 -8.24
N CYS A 361 8.19 -22.85 -7.98
CA CYS A 361 7.44 -21.89 -7.16
C CYS A 361 7.71 -22.15 -5.67
N ASP A 362 8.22 -21.14 -4.97
CA ASP A 362 8.53 -21.24 -3.53
C ASP A 362 7.25 -21.12 -2.67
N ILE A 363 7.13 -21.96 -1.63
CA ILE A 363 6.06 -21.83 -0.63
C ILE A 363 6.52 -20.84 0.43
N GLU A 364 5.94 -19.63 0.41
CA GLU A 364 6.31 -18.60 1.39
C GLU A 364 5.19 -17.57 1.64
N THR A 365 5.32 -16.83 2.73
CA THR A 365 4.34 -15.79 3.09
C THR A 365 4.51 -14.50 2.29
N HIS A 366 5.66 -14.31 1.64
CA HIS A 366 5.93 -13.14 0.81
C HIS A 366 5.02 -13.08 -0.41
N VAL A 367 4.99 -11.95 -1.09
CA VAL A 367 4.14 -11.68 -2.25
C VAL A 367 4.72 -10.49 -3.02
N ALA A 368 4.48 -10.42 -4.32
CA ALA A 368 4.89 -9.29 -5.14
C ALA A 368 6.42 -9.13 -5.20
N ASP A 369 7.08 -10.23 -5.52
CA ASP A 369 8.53 -10.39 -5.64
C ASP A 369 8.91 -10.77 -7.08
N ALA A 370 10.17 -10.61 -7.42
CA ALA A 370 10.75 -11.05 -8.68
C ALA A 370 10.63 -12.57 -8.91
N LYS A 371 10.61 -13.36 -7.82
CA LYS A 371 10.42 -14.82 -7.87
C LYS A 371 8.96 -15.19 -7.60
N THR A 372 8.51 -16.25 -8.27
CA THR A 372 7.16 -16.78 -8.06
C THR A 372 7.06 -17.48 -6.72
N CYS A 373 6.06 -17.10 -5.94
CA CYS A 373 5.76 -17.73 -4.66
C CYS A 373 4.26 -18.02 -4.50
N ILE A 374 3.96 -19.03 -3.68
CA ILE A 374 2.62 -19.56 -3.48
C ILE A 374 2.27 -19.69 -1.99
N LEU A 375 1.01 -19.50 -1.68
CA LEU A 375 0.48 -19.60 -0.31
C LEU A 375 -0.94 -20.16 -0.33
N HIS A 376 -1.25 -21.06 0.60
CA HIS A 376 -2.61 -21.48 0.92
C HIS A 376 -3.00 -20.92 2.29
N PRO A 377 -3.78 -19.83 2.38
CA PRO A 377 -4.06 -19.13 3.64
C PRO A 377 -4.59 -20.05 4.72
N ALA A 378 -5.56 -20.92 4.39
CA ALA A 378 -6.21 -21.82 5.35
C ALA A 378 -5.25 -22.83 6.01
N SER A 379 -4.17 -23.24 5.35
CA SER A 379 -3.14 -24.15 5.92
C SER A 379 -1.96 -23.42 6.53
N HIS A 380 -1.78 -22.12 6.26
CA HIS A 380 -0.62 -21.34 6.67
C HIS A 380 -1.00 -20.16 7.56
N THR A 381 -1.27 -18.99 6.96
CA THR A 381 -1.43 -17.71 7.70
C THR A 381 -2.71 -17.60 8.50
N HIS A 382 -3.75 -18.39 8.17
CA HIS A 382 -5.05 -18.40 8.85
C HIS A 382 -5.35 -19.77 9.50
N ARG A 383 -4.32 -20.57 9.73
CA ARG A 383 -4.46 -21.95 10.24
C ARG A 383 -5.25 -22.08 11.56
N GLN A 384 -5.33 -21.02 12.35
CA GLN A 384 -6.08 -21.01 13.62
C GLN A 384 -7.58 -20.78 13.42
N MET A 385 -8.03 -20.39 12.21
CA MET A 385 -9.43 -20.12 11.91
C MET A 385 -10.14 -21.39 11.45
N THR A 386 -11.43 -21.51 11.81
CA THR A 386 -12.32 -22.51 11.23
C THR A 386 -12.71 -22.12 9.82
N ASP A 387 -13.28 -23.05 9.03
CA ASP A 387 -13.72 -22.76 7.67
C ASP A 387 -14.83 -21.69 7.64
N GLU A 388 -15.72 -21.66 8.63
CA GLU A 388 -16.73 -20.62 8.78
C GLU A 388 -16.10 -19.25 9.02
N GLN A 389 -15.09 -19.17 9.90
CA GLN A 389 -14.36 -17.95 10.17
C GLN A 389 -13.56 -17.45 8.94
N LEU A 390 -13.00 -18.39 8.14
CA LEU A 390 -12.35 -18.06 6.86
C LEU A 390 -13.35 -17.44 5.89
N ILE A 391 -14.53 -18.04 5.73
CA ILE A 391 -15.59 -17.53 4.84
C ILE A 391 -16.06 -16.15 5.30
N GLU A 392 -16.27 -15.95 6.61
CA GLU A 392 -16.62 -14.65 7.19
C GLU A 392 -15.53 -13.58 6.94
N ALA A 393 -14.27 -13.99 6.91
CA ALA A 393 -13.13 -13.15 6.56
C ALA A 393 -12.96 -12.94 5.04
N GLY A 394 -13.85 -13.51 4.22
CA GLY A 394 -13.80 -13.40 2.76
C GLY A 394 -12.73 -14.29 2.10
N VAL A 395 -12.18 -15.26 2.82
CA VAL A 395 -11.15 -16.19 2.32
C VAL A 395 -11.76 -17.58 2.17
N ALA A 396 -11.85 -18.08 0.93
CA ALA A 396 -12.33 -19.43 0.70
C ALA A 396 -11.34 -20.46 1.31
N PRO A 397 -11.83 -21.54 1.98
CA PRO A 397 -10.96 -22.53 2.62
C PRO A 397 -10.03 -23.29 1.66
N ASP A 398 -10.35 -23.28 0.36
CA ASP A 398 -9.59 -23.90 -0.72
C ASP A 398 -8.76 -22.91 -1.54
N LEU A 399 -8.77 -21.61 -1.17
CA LEU A 399 -8.06 -20.55 -1.88
C LEU A 399 -6.55 -20.76 -1.85
N ILE A 400 -5.94 -20.80 -3.01
CA ILE A 400 -4.49 -20.72 -3.22
C ILE A 400 -4.17 -19.35 -3.80
N ARG A 401 -3.26 -18.60 -3.18
CA ARG A 401 -2.72 -17.35 -3.71
C ARG A 401 -1.40 -17.61 -4.40
N LEU A 402 -1.29 -17.26 -5.68
CA LEU A 402 -0.07 -17.31 -6.47
C LEU A 402 0.42 -15.89 -6.75
N SER A 403 1.63 -15.58 -6.35
CA SER A 403 2.34 -14.34 -6.71
C SER A 403 3.34 -14.66 -7.80
N VAL A 404 3.00 -14.28 -9.01
CA VAL A 404 3.76 -14.62 -10.23
C VAL A 404 4.95 -13.67 -10.37
N GLY A 405 6.13 -14.25 -10.53
CA GLY A 405 7.39 -13.52 -10.69
C GLY A 405 7.73 -13.19 -12.16
N LEU A 406 9.01 -12.97 -12.38
CA LEU A 406 9.59 -12.49 -13.64
C LEU A 406 10.16 -13.62 -14.50
N GLU A 407 10.06 -14.86 -14.05
CA GLU A 407 10.59 -16.05 -14.73
C GLU A 407 10.01 -16.18 -16.14
N ASN A 408 10.58 -17.08 -16.93
CA ASN A 408 9.95 -17.47 -18.20
C ASN A 408 8.60 -18.14 -17.89
N VAL A 409 7.52 -17.67 -18.51
CA VAL A 409 6.17 -18.14 -18.24
C VAL A 409 5.97 -19.61 -18.61
N ASP A 410 6.64 -20.11 -19.64
CA ASP A 410 6.56 -21.53 -20.04
C ASP A 410 7.16 -22.45 -18.95
N ASP A 411 8.23 -22.03 -18.28
CA ASP A 411 8.83 -22.78 -17.16
C ASP A 411 7.86 -22.82 -15.96
N LEU A 412 7.19 -21.70 -15.66
CA LEU A 412 6.19 -21.64 -14.59
C LEU A 412 4.98 -22.53 -14.92
N ILE A 413 4.48 -22.49 -16.15
CA ILE A 413 3.37 -23.33 -16.61
C ILE A 413 3.76 -24.80 -16.55
N ALA A 414 4.98 -25.16 -16.94
CA ALA A 414 5.48 -26.54 -16.87
C ALA A 414 5.56 -27.03 -15.41
N ASP A 415 6.01 -26.18 -14.45
CA ASP A 415 6.04 -26.53 -13.04
C ASP A 415 4.64 -26.70 -12.45
N ILE A 416 3.73 -25.78 -12.74
CA ILE A 416 2.33 -25.86 -12.31
C ILE A 416 1.64 -27.09 -12.92
N SER A 417 1.84 -27.36 -14.20
CA SER A 417 1.25 -28.51 -14.89
C SER A 417 1.70 -29.84 -14.26
N GLN A 418 3.01 -30.04 -14.04
CA GLN A 418 3.51 -31.26 -13.42
C GLN A 418 3.02 -31.46 -11.97
N ALA A 419 2.73 -30.36 -11.25
CA ALA A 419 2.17 -30.42 -9.91
C ALA A 419 0.66 -30.76 -9.95
N LEU A 420 -0.08 -30.17 -10.90
CA LEU A 420 -1.48 -30.52 -11.15
C LEU A 420 -1.62 -32.01 -11.52
N ASP A 421 -0.70 -32.60 -12.28
CA ASP A 421 -0.75 -34.02 -12.67
C ASP A 421 -0.68 -34.99 -11.49
N LYS A 422 -0.25 -34.53 -10.33
CA LYS A 422 -0.14 -35.35 -9.12
C LYS A 422 -1.37 -35.37 -8.22
N ILE A 423 -2.36 -34.51 -8.49
CA ILE A 423 -3.62 -34.42 -7.73
C ILE A 423 -4.79 -34.99 -8.50
#